data_00afd151bb4845b914651d96c630ed39
#
_entry.id   00afd151bb4845b914651d96c630ed39
#
_cell.length_a   1.000
_cell.length_b   1.000
_cell.length_c   1.000
_cell.angle_alpha   90.00
_cell.angle_beta   90.00
_cell.angle_gamma   90.00
#
_symmetry.space_group_name_H-M   'P 1'
#
loop_
_entity.id
_entity.type
_entity.pdbx_description
1 polymer ?
#
loop_
_entity_poly.entity_id
_entity_poly.type
_entity_poly.pdbx_seq_one_letter_code
_entity_poly.pdbx_strand_id
1 'polypeptide(L)'
;MTNSYEQSAKKKISQWVKDPDGWVKFATEALGCILDDEQKAILRSVQTNKMTSVASGTARGKDFISAVACMCFMYLTPRWKDGELTKNTKIAMTAPTGRQVVNIMVPEISRLFNKAKKNGVQLPGRLTGNDIRTEYDEWFLTGFKADDHNHEAWTGFHAVNTMFVVTEASGIPESTFSAIEGNLQGNSRILIVFNPNTNIGYAARSHKSKRWAKFQLNSLNAPNVVHKKDIIPGQVDYPWVKDKVETWCQQIPESDFKESEDDFEWEGNFYRPNDLFRMKVLGKFPKVTQDTLIPLSWIQLANERWKEFHKKSSSERIYSSEARLGIDVAGMGRDDSVICDRRENIVKEFINFNSGGVADHMKVAGITVNLLRNIQYPVAMIDTIGEGAGVYSRLMELKFAGKESVKKFGYEQAISAKNSNAAKDEMGKPYQDITGEYTFANMRAFLHWAVRDWLNPDNQMNAMLPPDDEFAEEATEIKYSFRSNGDIIIEPKDGKDGIVARLGRSPDKWDSLTYTFWPVKIKKSHSEKTKPISKSSLGFY
;
A
#
# COMPACT_ATOMS: atom_id res chain seq x y z
N MET A 1 -30.02 -28.64 32.01
CA MET A 1 -30.56 -27.95 30.78
C MET A 1 -29.49 -27.61 29.75
N THR A 2 -28.22 -27.56 30.09
CA THR A 2 -27.07 -27.31 29.16
C THR A 2 -26.87 -28.40 28.12
N ASN A 3 -27.20 -29.66 28.44
CA ASN A 3 -26.90 -30.80 27.59
C ASN A 3 -27.78 -30.95 26.33
N SER A 4 -28.99 -30.40 26.29
CA SER A 4 -29.90 -30.50 25.14
C SER A 4 -29.60 -29.48 24.03
N TYR A 5 -29.12 -28.27 24.41
CA TYR A 5 -28.73 -27.22 23.45
C TYR A 5 -27.42 -27.54 22.75
N GLU A 6 -26.43 -28.10 23.44
CA GLU A 6 -25.16 -28.55 22.85
C GLU A 6 -25.36 -29.72 21.89
N GLN A 7 -26.22 -30.67 22.24
CA GLN A 7 -26.57 -31.79 21.36
C GLN A 7 -27.28 -31.31 20.09
N SER A 8 -28.18 -30.32 20.20
CA SER A 8 -28.86 -29.74 19.04
C SER A 8 -27.87 -28.97 18.12
N ALA A 9 -26.93 -28.20 18.70
CA ALA A 9 -25.89 -27.52 17.94
C ALA A 9 -24.93 -28.51 17.25
N LYS A 10 -24.47 -29.54 17.95
CA LYS A 10 -23.66 -30.64 17.37
C LYS A 10 -24.37 -31.34 16.22
N LYS A 11 -25.68 -31.58 16.33
CA LYS A 11 -26.49 -32.21 15.27
C LYS A 11 -26.64 -31.31 14.05
N LYS A 12 -26.85 -30.01 14.23
CA LYS A 12 -26.89 -29.03 13.13
C LYS A 12 -25.55 -28.92 12.42
N ILE A 13 -24.42 -28.81 13.15
CA ILE A 13 -23.08 -28.71 12.57
C ILE A 13 -22.74 -29.99 11.78
N SER A 14 -23.15 -31.17 12.23
CA SER A 14 -22.85 -32.45 11.57
C SER A 14 -23.41 -32.57 10.16
N GLN A 15 -24.51 -31.89 9.84
CA GLN A 15 -25.08 -31.89 8.48
C GLN A 15 -24.15 -31.21 7.46
N TRP A 16 -23.52 -30.09 7.83
CA TRP A 16 -22.60 -29.40 6.93
C TRP A 16 -21.24 -30.11 6.80
N VAL A 17 -20.81 -30.82 7.86
CA VAL A 17 -19.57 -31.60 7.83
C VAL A 17 -19.58 -32.70 6.77
N LYS A 18 -20.75 -33.32 6.53
CA LYS A 18 -20.92 -34.44 5.59
C LYS A 18 -21.25 -33.98 4.18
N ASP A 19 -21.62 -32.73 4.00
CA ASP A 19 -22.05 -32.17 2.72
C ASP A 19 -20.82 -31.76 1.87
N PRO A 20 -20.75 -32.16 0.59
CA PRO A 20 -19.68 -31.72 -0.30
C PRO A 20 -19.57 -30.19 -0.44
N ASP A 21 -20.69 -29.47 -0.31
CA ASP A 21 -20.76 -28.01 -0.33
C ASP A 21 -20.95 -27.42 1.08
N GLY A 22 -20.56 -28.17 2.09
CA GLY A 22 -20.84 -27.86 3.48
C GLY A 22 -20.28 -26.56 3.98
N TRP A 23 -19.14 -26.14 3.47
CA TRP A 23 -18.55 -24.85 3.84
C TRP A 23 -19.37 -23.67 3.30
N VAL A 24 -19.84 -23.75 2.06
CA VAL A 24 -20.72 -22.72 1.48
C VAL A 24 -22.06 -22.69 2.22
N LYS A 25 -22.66 -23.85 2.50
CA LYS A 25 -23.91 -23.95 3.26
C LYS A 25 -23.76 -23.43 4.68
N PHE A 26 -22.70 -23.79 5.39
CA PHE A 26 -22.43 -23.26 6.73
C PHE A 26 -22.25 -21.73 6.71
N ALA A 27 -21.51 -21.20 5.72
CA ALA A 27 -21.33 -19.77 5.58
C ALA A 27 -22.66 -19.02 5.33
N THR A 28 -23.54 -19.57 4.50
CA THR A 28 -24.81 -18.91 4.16
C THR A 28 -25.89 -19.13 5.21
N GLU A 29 -26.06 -20.37 5.71
CA GLU A 29 -27.14 -20.74 6.62
C GLU A 29 -26.82 -20.41 8.09
N ALA A 30 -25.60 -20.72 8.55
CA ALA A 30 -25.20 -20.47 9.92
C ALA A 30 -24.63 -19.06 10.11
N LEU A 31 -23.61 -18.67 9.31
CA LEU A 31 -22.97 -17.38 9.43
C LEU A 31 -23.77 -16.26 8.74
N GLY A 32 -24.81 -16.60 7.95
CA GLY A 32 -25.67 -15.66 7.25
C GLY A 32 -24.92 -14.79 6.22
N CYS A 33 -23.88 -15.33 5.59
CA CYS A 33 -23.10 -14.62 4.60
C CYS A 33 -23.85 -14.51 3.27
N ILE A 34 -23.69 -13.37 2.59
CA ILE A 34 -24.05 -13.20 1.19
C ILE A 34 -22.75 -13.35 0.41
N LEU A 35 -22.64 -14.39 -0.43
CA LEU A 35 -21.42 -14.72 -1.16
C LEU A 35 -21.69 -14.68 -2.65
N ASP A 36 -20.80 -14.06 -3.42
CA ASP A 36 -20.80 -14.22 -4.86
C ASP A 36 -20.21 -15.59 -5.29
N ASP A 37 -20.28 -15.90 -6.57
CA ASP A 37 -19.87 -17.22 -7.06
C ASP A 37 -18.35 -17.42 -7.01
N GLU A 38 -17.55 -16.35 -7.17
CA GLU A 38 -16.09 -16.41 -7.01
C GLU A 38 -15.72 -16.70 -5.54
N GLN A 39 -16.39 -16.07 -4.59
CA GLN A 39 -16.19 -16.33 -3.15
C GLN A 39 -16.62 -17.76 -2.77
N LYS A 40 -17.73 -18.27 -3.30
CA LYS A 40 -18.12 -19.67 -3.11
C LYS A 40 -17.08 -20.64 -3.68
N ALA A 41 -16.53 -20.33 -4.85
CA ALA A 41 -15.47 -21.14 -5.46
C ALA A 41 -14.20 -21.18 -4.61
N ILE A 42 -13.81 -20.05 -4.00
CA ILE A 42 -12.69 -19.98 -3.06
C ILE A 42 -12.95 -20.86 -1.84
N LEU A 43 -14.14 -20.82 -1.23
CA LEU A 43 -14.47 -21.67 -0.08
C LEU A 43 -14.41 -23.16 -0.42
N ARG A 44 -14.95 -23.58 -1.56
CA ARG A 44 -14.86 -24.96 -2.06
C ARG A 44 -13.40 -25.39 -2.25
N SER A 45 -12.57 -24.46 -2.76
CA SER A 45 -11.15 -24.73 -2.92
C SER A 45 -10.47 -24.94 -1.56
N VAL A 46 -10.66 -24.05 -0.60
CA VAL A 46 -10.05 -24.19 0.73
C VAL A 46 -10.57 -25.44 1.45
N GLN A 47 -11.80 -25.85 1.21
CA GLN A 47 -12.35 -27.09 1.76
C GLN A 47 -11.59 -28.33 1.28
N THR A 48 -11.10 -28.35 0.05
CA THR A 48 -10.54 -29.54 -0.61
C THR A 48 -9.04 -29.47 -0.85
N ASN A 49 -8.49 -28.29 -1.16
CA ASN A 49 -7.08 -28.10 -1.50
C ASN A 49 -6.24 -27.69 -0.27
N LYS A 50 -5.01 -28.14 -0.24
CA LYS A 50 -4.05 -27.75 0.82
C LYS A 50 -3.62 -26.30 0.71
N MET A 51 -3.49 -25.78 -0.50
CA MET A 51 -2.87 -24.48 -0.78
C MET A 51 -3.77 -23.69 -1.74
N THR A 52 -4.29 -22.55 -1.26
CA THR A 52 -5.15 -21.66 -2.06
C THR A 52 -4.57 -20.25 -2.06
N SER A 53 -4.39 -19.69 -3.26
CA SER A 53 -3.84 -18.36 -3.51
C SER A 53 -4.86 -17.48 -4.22
N VAL A 54 -5.17 -16.32 -3.65
CA VAL A 54 -6.20 -15.40 -4.14
C VAL A 54 -5.60 -14.03 -4.41
N ALA A 55 -5.45 -13.67 -5.67
CA ALA A 55 -5.15 -12.31 -6.09
C ALA A 55 -6.45 -11.52 -6.21
N SER A 56 -6.52 -10.33 -5.65
CA SER A 56 -7.78 -9.58 -5.54
C SER A 56 -7.64 -8.13 -5.97
N GLY A 57 -8.63 -7.65 -6.72
CA GLY A 57 -8.90 -6.22 -6.84
C GLY A 57 -9.38 -5.62 -5.51
N THR A 58 -9.51 -4.30 -5.49
CA THR A 58 -9.95 -3.54 -4.31
C THR A 58 -11.39 -3.88 -3.93
N ALA A 59 -11.65 -3.98 -2.62
CA ALA A 59 -12.98 -4.17 -2.04
C ALA A 59 -13.79 -5.36 -2.62
N ARG A 60 -13.11 -6.44 -3.05
CA ARG A 60 -13.75 -7.68 -3.52
C ARG A 60 -14.07 -8.66 -2.37
N GLY A 61 -13.80 -8.26 -1.13
CA GLY A 61 -14.09 -9.08 0.04
C GLY A 61 -13.07 -10.20 0.28
N LYS A 62 -11.79 -10.02 -0.09
CA LYS A 62 -10.72 -11.00 0.15
C LYS A 62 -10.54 -11.31 1.64
N ASP A 63 -10.57 -10.30 2.50
CA ASP A 63 -10.41 -10.46 3.95
C ASP A 63 -11.67 -11.08 4.57
N PHE A 64 -12.85 -10.68 4.08
CA PHE A 64 -14.12 -11.28 4.46
C PHE A 64 -14.16 -12.78 4.17
N ILE A 65 -13.82 -13.21 2.94
CA ILE A 65 -13.83 -14.64 2.60
C ILE A 65 -12.77 -15.43 3.36
N SER A 66 -11.64 -14.79 3.72
CA SER A 66 -10.62 -15.38 4.59
C SER A 66 -11.16 -15.63 6.00
N ALA A 67 -11.88 -14.67 6.58
CA ALA A 67 -12.55 -14.84 7.87
C ALA A 67 -13.63 -15.94 7.82
N VAL A 68 -14.42 -16.00 6.76
CA VAL A 68 -15.41 -17.07 6.55
C VAL A 68 -14.72 -18.44 6.48
N ALA A 69 -13.62 -18.56 5.75
CA ALA A 69 -12.84 -19.80 5.65
C ALA A 69 -12.28 -20.23 7.03
N CYS A 70 -11.78 -19.28 7.83
CA CYS A 70 -11.38 -19.54 9.22
C CYS A 70 -12.53 -20.14 10.04
N MET A 71 -13.72 -19.54 9.98
CA MET A 71 -14.90 -20.04 10.70
C MET A 71 -15.33 -21.42 10.23
N CYS A 72 -15.31 -21.67 8.92
CA CYS A 72 -15.61 -22.99 8.38
C CYS A 72 -14.61 -24.04 8.89
N PHE A 73 -13.32 -23.75 8.82
CA PHE A 73 -12.28 -24.68 9.30
C PHE A 73 -12.39 -24.92 10.81
N MET A 74 -12.60 -23.84 11.58
CA MET A 74 -12.71 -23.90 13.04
C MET A 74 -13.82 -24.88 13.51
N TYR A 75 -14.98 -24.87 12.84
CA TYR A 75 -16.16 -25.58 13.31
C TYR A 75 -16.51 -26.85 12.52
N LEU A 76 -15.98 -27.02 11.32
CA LEU A 76 -16.31 -28.18 10.49
C LEU A 76 -15.22 -29.26 10.44
N THR A 77 -14.02 -28.99 10.95
CA THR A 77 -12.90 -29.96 10.92
C THR A 77 -12.68 -30.75 12.22
N PRO A 78 -13.00 -30.27 13.44
CA PRO A 78 -12.80 -31.05 14.66
C PRO A 78 -13.64 -32.34 14.65
N ARG A 79 -13.14 -33.38 15.34
CA ARG A 79 -13.85 -34.67 15.48
C ARG A 79 -13.73 -35.15 16.91
N TRP A 80 -14.80 -35.78 17.38
CA TRP A 80 -14.90 -36.40 18.68
C TRP A 80 -15.17 -37.89 18.56
N LYS A 81 -14.63 -38.67 19.47
CA LYS A 81 -14.94 -40.05 19.68
C LYS A 81 -15.13 -40.27 21.17
N ASP A 82 -16.21 -40.90 21.59
CA ASP A 82 -16.51 -41.21 23.00
C ASP A 82 -16.45 -40.00 23.96
N GLY A 83 -16.72 -38.80 23.46
CA GLY A 83 -16.70 -37.54 24.20
C GLY A 83 -15.34 -36.81 24.20
N GLU A 84 -14.31 -37.46 23.72
CA GLU A 84 -12.97 -36.87 23.63
C GLU A 84 -12.70 -36.24 22.26
N LEU A 85 -11.95 -35.13 22.24
CA LEU A 85 -11.52 -34.45 21.02
C LEU A 85 -10.38 -35.26 20.37
N THR A 86 -10.70 -36.03 19.32
CA THR A 86 -9.73 -36.91 18.64
C THR A 86 -9.02 -36.23 17.45
N LYS A 87 -9.64 -35.20 16.85
CA LYS A 87 -9.01 -34.37 15.84
C LYS A 87 -9.12 -32.91 16.25
N ASN A 88 -8.07 -32.43 16.85
CA ASN A 88 -7.92 -31.05 17.26
C ASN A 88 -7.74 -30.11 16.06
N THR A 89 -8.04 -28.83 16.26
CA THR A 89 -8.02 -27.83 15.18
C THR A 89 -7.41 -26.53 15.68
N LYS A 90 -6.34 -26.08 15.04
CA LYS A 90 -5.68 -24.81 15.32
C LYS A 90 -5.67 -23.94 14.07
N ILE A 91 -5.96 -22.66 14.23
CA ILE A 91 -5.94 -21.68 13.15
C ILE A 91 -5.06 -20.50 13.55
N ALA A 92 -4.13 -20.14 12.68
CA ALA A 92 -3.32 -18.93 12.79
C ALA A 92 -3.67 -17.95 11.66
N MET A 93 -4.06 -16.73 12.03
CA MET A 93 -4.26 -15.63 11.08
C MET A 93 -3.13 -14.63 11.23
N THR A 94 -2.62 -14.11 10.12
CA THR A 94 -1.60 -13.07 10.14
C THR A 94 -1.76 -12.05 9.03
N ALA A 95 -1.14 -10.90 9.24
CA ALA A 95 -1.01 -9.80 8.29
C ALA A 95 0.33 -9.07 8.51
N PRO A 96 0.78 -8.22 7.58
CA PRO A 96 2.03 -7.46 7.72
C PRO A 96 2.08 -6.59 8.98
N THR A 97 0.94 -6.12 9.45
CA THR A 97 0.85 -5.31 10.67
C THR A 97 -0.15 -5.90 11.67
N GLY A 98 0.17 -5.81 12.96
CA GLY A 98 -0.76 -6.22 14.02
C GLY A 98 -2.10 -5.48 13.95
N ARG A 99 -2.09 -4.25 13.45
CA ARG A 99 -3.29 -3.45 13.24
C ARG A 99 -4.21 -4.04 12.15
N GLN A 100 -3.68 -4.56 11.06
CA GLN A 100 -4.49 -5.24 10.04
C GLN A 100 -5.16 -6.49 10.62
N VAL A 101 -4.46 -7.24 11.45
CA VAL A 101 -5.07 -8.37 12.19
C VAL A 101 -6.20 -7.87 13.08
N VAL A 102 -5.94 -6.91 13.96
CA VAL A 102 -6.88 -6.42 14.98
C VAL A 102 -8.07 -5.66 14.38
N ASN A 103 -7.84 -4.83 13.36
CA ASN A 103 -8.88 -3.93 12.83
C ASN A 103 -9.60 -4.46 11.58
N ILE A 104 -9.10 -5.52 10.95
CA ILE A 104 -9.72 -6.10 9.75
C ILE A 104 -10.19 -7.52 10.03
N MET A 105 -9.28 -8.43 10.35
CA MET A 105 -9.63 -9.85 10.49
C MET A 105 -10.45 -10.14 11.74
N VAL A 106 -10.05 -9.61 12.89
CA VAL A 106 -10.73 -9.88 14.18
C VAL A 106 -12.16 -9.35 14.19
N PRO A 107 -12.48 -8.11 13.72
CA PRO A 107 -13.86 -7.65 13.61
C PRO A 107 -14.73 -8.51 12.70
N GLU A 108 -14.19 -9.00 11.57
CA GLU A 108 -14.94 -9.90 10.69
C GLU A 108 -15.25 -11.24 11.37
N ILE A 109 -14.27 -11.86 12.02
CA ILE A 109 -14.47 -13.08 12.82
C ILE A 109 -15.51 -12.85 13.92
N SER A 110 -15.41 -11.74 14.65
CA SER A 110 -16.34 -11.38 15.72
C SER A 110 -17.76 -11.19 15.19
N ARG A 111 -17.90 -10.52 14.05
CA ARG A 111 -19.19 -10.32 13.37
C ARG A 111 -19.82 -11.63 12.97
N LEU A 112 -19.05 -12.52 12.35
CA LEU A 112 -19.52 -13.85 11.91
C LEU A 112 -19.92 -14.73 13.11
N PHE A 113 -19.10 -14.76 14.16
CA PHE A 113 -19.39 -15.51 15.39
C PHE A 113 -20.70 -15.06 16.03
N ASN A 114 -20.90 -13.73 16.18
CA ASN A 114 -22.13 -13.18 16.74
C ASN A 114 -23.35 -13.37 15.83
N LYS A 115 -23.15 -13.33 14.51
CA LYS A 115 -24.23 -13.53 13.54
C LYS A 115 -24.73 -14.99 13.54
N ALA A 116 -23.84 -15.96 13.72
CA ALA A 116 -24.23 -17.35 13.91
C ALA A 116 -25.19 -17.52 15.09
N LYS A 117 -24.89 -16.88 16.22
CA LYS A 117 -25.77 -16.91 17.40
C LYS A 117 -27.16 -16.31 17.11
N LYS A 118 -27.21 -15.20 16.37
CA LYS A 118 -28.48 -14.59 15.94
C LYS A 118 -29.30 -15.50 15.01
N ASN A 119 -28.61 -16.30 14.20
CA ASN A 119 -29.23 -17.29 13.31
C ASN A 119 -29.58 -18.61 14.03
N GLY A 120 -29.50 -18.66 15.35
CA GLY A 120 -29.84 -19.83 16.15
C GLY A 120 -28.80 -20.95 16.12
N VAL A 121 -27.56 -20.64 15.72
CA VAL A 121 -26.42 -21.56 15.76
C VAL A 121 -25.42 -21.08 16.82
N GLN A 122 -25.41 -21.75 17.95
CA GLN A 122 -24.46 -21.46 19.02
C GLN A 122 -23.13 -22.16 18.74
N LEU A 123 -22.14 -21.38 18.36
CA LEU A 123 -20.79 -21.89 18.12
C LEU A 123 -20.05 -22.06 19.45
N PRO A 124 -19.32 -23.19 19.65
CA PRO A 124 -18.49 -23.38 20.84
C PRO A 124 -17.37 -22.33 20.96
N GLY A 125 -17.06 -21.97 22.21
CA GLY A 125 -15.97 -21.05 22.52
C GLY A 125 -16.41 -19.62 22.82
N ARG A 126 -15.42 -18.79 23.05
CA ARG A 126 -15.58 -17.36 23.36
C ARG A 126 -14.56 -16.52 22.61
N LEU A 127 -14.97 -15.32 22.24
CA LEU A 127 -14.07 -14.30 21.69
C LEU A 127 -13.25 -13.69 22.84
N THR A 128 -11.93 -13.67 22.70
CA THR A 128 -11.00 -13.12 23.70
C THR A 128 -9.87 -12.38 22.97
N GLY A 129 -9.95 -11.05 22.88
CA GLY A 129 -8.97 -10.28 22.11
C GLY A 129 -8.93 -10.72 20.64
N ASN A 130 -7.80 -11.25 20.20
CA ASN A 130 -7.58 -11.71 18.82
C ASN A 130 -7.90 -13.20 18.62
N ASP A 131 -8.50 -13.83 19.63
CA ASP A 131 -8.66 -15.28 19.70
C ASP A 131 -10.12 -15.71 19.76
N ILE A 132 -10.41 -16.91 19.23
CA ILE A 132 -11.51 -17.73 19.70
C ILE A 132 -10.92 -18.88 20.51
N ARG A 133 -11.27 -18.95 21.80
CA ARG A 133 -10.86 -20.04 22.71
C ARG A 133 -12.06 -20.89 23.05
N THR A 134 -11.90 -22.22 22.90
CA THR A 134 -12.89 -23.19 23.34
C THR A 134 -12.53 -23.74 24.74
N GLU A 135 -13.31 -24.69 25.24
CA GLU A 135 -12.99 -25.43 26.46
C GLU A 135 -11.80 -26.40 26.30
N TYR A 136 -11.39 -26.67 25.04
CA TYR A 136 -10.24 -27.53 24.71
C TYR A 136 -9.06 -26.65 24.34
N ASP A 137 -7.94 -26.79 25.05
CA ASP A 137 -6.71 -26.00 24.81
C ASP A 137 -6.14 -26.18 23.40
N GLU A 138 -6.41 -27.32 22.78
CA GLU A 138 -5.94 -27.66 21.44
C GLU A 138 -6.94 -27.33 20.32
N TRP A 139 -8.02 -26.62 20.64
CA TRP A 139 -9.01 -26.19 19.66
C TRP A 139 -9.26 -24.70 19.75
N PHE A 140 -8.55 -23.92 18.92
CA PHE A 140 -8.62 -22.47 18.94
C PHE A 140 -8.29 -21.83 17.60
N LEU A 141 -8.61 -20.53 17.50
CA LEU A 141 -8.21 -19.63 16.45
C LEU A 141 -7.48 -18.45 17.11
N THR A 142 -6.35 -18.03 16.53
CA THR A 142 -5.58 -16.88 17.02
C THR A 142 -5.10 -16.00 15.87
N GLY A 143 -5.02 -14.69 16.13
CA GLY A 143 -4.49 -13.70 15.20
C GLY A 143 -3.28 -12.98 15.77
N PHE A 144 -2.17 -12.91 15.04
CA PHE A 144 -0.96 -12.19 15.43
C PHE A 144 -0.21 -11.62 14.21
N LYS A 145 0.62 -10.63 14.46
CA LYS A 145 1.45 -10.01 13.43
C LYS A 145 2.53 -10.99 12.94
N ALA A 146 2.76 -11.05 11.63
CA ALA A 146 3.99 -11.64 11.11
C ALA A 146 5.19 -10.76 11.51
N ASP A 147 6.18 -11.34 12.16
CA ASP A 147 7.38 -10.63 12.61
C ASP A 147 8.62 -11.41 12.16
N ASP A 148 9.59 -10.70 11.57
CA ASP A 148 10.86 -11.27 11.11
C ASP A 148 11.69 -11.87 12.24
N HIS A 149 11.47 -11.41 13.47
CA HIS A 149 12.24 -11.81 14.65
C HIS A 149 11.57 -12.91 15.48
N ASN A 150 10.34 -13.32 15.16
CA ASN A 150 9.58 -14.28 15.94
C ASN A 150 9.14 -15.51 15.13
N HIS A 151 10.11 -16.23 14.56
CA HIS A 151 9.84 -17.50 13.86
C HIS A 151 9.30 -18.59 14.80
N GLU A 152 9.63 -18.52 16.09
CA GLU A 152 9.17 -19.47 17.10
C GLU A 152 7.65 -19.45 17.30
N ALA A 153 7.00 -18.31 17.07
CA ALA A 153 5.54 -18.20 17.14
C ALA A 153 4.83 -19.16 16.19
N TRP A 154 5.47 -19.55 15.08
CA TRP A 154 4.91 -20.46 14.08
C TRP A 154 5.18 -21.94 14.38
N THR A 155 6.24 -22.26 15.15
CA THR A 155 6.65 -23.65 15.42
C THR A 155 5.71 -24.40 16.35
N GLY A 156 4.88 -23.70 17.13
CA GLY A 156 3.91 -24.30 18.07
C GLY A 156 2.57 -24.71 17.47
N PHE A 157 2.34 -24.49 16.17
CA PHE A 157 1.06 -24.80 15.52
C PHE A 157 1.00 -26.23 14.97
N HIS A 158 1.21 -27.21 15.85
CA HIS A 158 0.98 -28.63 15.50
C HIS A 158 -0.41 -29.06 15.96
N ALA A 159 -1.22 -29.56 15.03
CA ALA A 159 -2.53 -30.15 15.28
C ALA A 159 -2.87 -31.13 14.15
N VAL A 160 -3.88 -31.97 14.38
CA VAL A 160 -4.40 -32.85 13.31
C VAL A 160 -4.96 -32.04 12.16
N ASN A 161 -5.66 -30.94 12.50
CA ASN A 161 -6.15 -29.96 11.53
C ASN A 161 -5.50 -28.60 11.83
N THR A 162 -4.73 -28.08 10.89
CA THR A 162 -4.09 -26.76 11.02
C THR A 162 -4.42 -25.89 9.82
N MET A 163 -4.75 -24.62 10.06
CA MET A 163 -4.96 -23.68 8.98
C MET A 163 -4.17 -22.40 9.22
N PHE A 164 -3.46 -21.97 8.19
CA PHE A 164 -2.79 -20.69 8.14
C PHE A 164 -3.51 -19.77 7.17
N VAL A 165 -3.86 -18.58 7.63
CA VAL A 165 -4.49 -17.55 6.80
C VAL A 165 -3.61 -16.31 6.81
N VAL A 166 -3.12 -15.93 5.63
CA VAL A 166 -2.22 -14.81 5.44
C VAL A 166 -2.91 -13.77 4.58
N THR A 167 -3.29 -12.66 5.19
CA THR A 167 -3.86 -11.52 4.46
C THR A 167 -2.77 -10.51 4.10
N GLU A 168 -3.00 -9.76 3.03
CA GLU A 168 -2.00 -8.83 2.47
C GLU A 168 -0.63 -9.51 2.25
N ALA A 169 -0.67 -10.73 1.73
CA ALA A 169 0.48 -11.63 1.65
C ALA A 169 1.66 -11.09 0.83
N SER A 170 1.44 -10.09 -0.05
CA SER A 170 2.53 -9.39 -0.77
C SER A 170 3.48 -8.61 0.15
N GLY A 171 3.04 -8.27 1.36
CA GLY A 171 3.83 -7.55 2.36
C GLY A 171 4.39 -8.42 3.48
N ILE A 172 4.31 -9.75 3.37
CA ILE A 172 4.79 -10.69 4.39
C ILE A 172 6.21 -11.19 4.02
N PRO A 173 7.14 -11.21 4.98
CA PRO A 173 8.50 -11.71 4.78
C PRO A 173 8.56 -13.18 4.35
N GLU A 174 9.54 -13.53 3.53
CA GLU A 174 9.80 -14.90 3.05
C GLU A 174 10.02 -15.90 4.22
N SER A 175 10.69 -15.44 5.25
CA SER A 175 10.98 -16.21 6.45
C SER A 175 9.70 -16.71 7.15
N THR A 176 8.66 -15.89 7.21
CA THR A 176 7.34 -16.28 7.74
C THR A 176 6.72 -17.42 6.93
N PHE A 177 6.77 -17.34 5.59
CA PHE A 177 6.25 -18.39 4.75
C PHE A 177 7.05 -19.69 4.88
N SER A 178 8.37 -19.61 5.01
CA SER A 178 9.21 -20.79 5.27
C SER A 178 8.84 -21.47 6.57
N ALA A 179 8.56 -20.72 7.64
CA ALA A 179 8.09 -21.25 8.90
C ALA A 179 6.69 -21.89 8.80
N ILE A 180 5.77 -21.30 8.06
CA ILE A 180 4.44 -21.86 7.79
C ILE A 180 4.55 -23.16 6.98
N GLU A 181 5.36 -23.18 5.91
CA GLU A 181 5.54 -24.39 5.08
C GLU A 181 6.05 -25.58 5.87
N GLY A 182 6.93 -25.36 6.85
CA GLY A 182 7.41 -26.39 7.76
C GLY A 182 6.29 -27.06 8.59
N ASN A 183 5.17 -26.36 8.78
CA ASN A 183 4.01 -26.84 9.53
C ASN A 183 2.87 -27.41 8.65
N LEU A 184 3.01 -27.40 7.33
CA LEU A 184 1.98 -27.90 6.41
C LEU A 184 1.99 -29.43 6.31
N GLN A 185 1.69 -30.12 7.41
CA GLN A 185 1.59 -31.58 7.48
C GLN A 185 0.13 -32.03 7.64
N GLY A 186 -0.15 -33.31 7.40
CA GLY A 186 -1.46 -33.91 7.62
C GLY A 186 -2.60 -33.18 6.92
N ASN A 187 -3.65 -32.84 7.67
CA ASN A 187 -4.80 -32.05 7.20
C ASN A 187 -4.56 -30.54 7.40
N SER A 188 -3.41 -30.05 6.96
CA SER A 188 -3.11 -28.62 6.98
C SER A 188 -3.63 -27.90 5.76
N ARG A 189 -3.98 -26.63 5.94
CA ARG A 189 -4.40 -25.71 4.87
C ARG A 189 -3.60 -24.41 4.96
N ILE A 190 -3.31 -23.82 3.82
CA ILE A 190 -2.88 -22.43 3.74
C ILE A 190 -3.73 -21.67 2.73
N LEU A 191 -4.28 -20.56 3.17
CA LEU A 191 -4.96 -19.57 2.34
C LEU A 191 -4.18 -18.28 2.39
N ILE A 192 -3.73 -17.81 1.23
CA ILE A 192 -3.12 -16.50 1.11
C ILE A 192 -3.98 -15.61 0.23
N VAL A 193 -4.20 -14.38 0.68
CA VAL A 193 -4.96 -13.38 -0.08
C VAL A 193 -4.16 -12.08 -0.13
N PHE A 194 -4.16 -11.44 -1.29
CA PHE A 194 -3.35 -10.24 -1.51
C PHE A 194 -3.87 -9.42 -2.68
N ASN A 195 -3.49 -8.15 -2.69
CA ASN A 195 -3.49 -7.38 -3.94
C ASN A 195 -2.18 -7.68 -4.66
N PRO A 196 -2.19 -7.95 -5.97
CA PRO A 196 -1.01 -8.35 -6.74
C PRO A 196 -0.11 -7.15 -7.07
N ASN A 197 0.41 -6.49 -6.04
CA ASN A 197 1.15 -5.23 -6.13
C ASN A 197 2.59 -5.40 -6.63
N THR A 198 3.08 -6.62 -6.74
CA THR A 198 4.44 -6.93 -7.18
C THR A 198 4.52 -8.29 -7.85
N ASN A 199 5.38 -8.42 -8.84
CA ASN A 199 5.66 -9.67 -9.56
C ASN A 199 6.66 -10.58 -8.84
N ILE A 200 7.22 -10.15 -7.73
CA ILE A 200 8.22 -10.86 -6.91
C ILE A 200 7.64 -11.25 -5.55
N GLY A 201 8.39 -12.04 -4.80
CA GLY A 201 8.01 -12.51 -3.48
C GLY A 201 7.14 -13.77 -3.49
N TYR A 202 6.87 -14.29 -2.29
CA TYR A 202 6.17 -15.56 -2.10
C TYR A 202 4.75 -15.55 -2.70
N ALA A 203 3.97 -14.50 -2.47
CA ALA A 203 2.62 -14.36 -2.98
C ALA A 203 2.58 -14.44 -4.53
N ALA A 204 3.49 -13.74 -5.21
CA ALA A 204 3.58 -13.81 -6.68
C ALA A 204 3.99 -15.22 -7.15
N ARG A 205 4.96 -15.87 -6.49
CA ARG A 205 5.36 -17.24 -6.83
C ARG A 205 4.25 -18.25 -6.60
N SER A 206 3.47 -18.12 -5.51
CA SER A 206 2.33 -19.01 -5.24
C SER A 206 1.32 -18.97 -6.38
N HIS A 207 1.02 -17.78 -6.88
CA HIS A 207 0.04 -17.59 -7.97
C HIS A 207 0.55 -18.08 -9.33
N LYS A 208 1.88 -18.22 -9.52
CA LYS A 208 2.50 -18.81 -10.71
C LYS A 208 2.68 -20.34 -10.60
N SER A 209 2.74 -20.87 -9.38
CA SER A 209 3.03 -22.29 -9.12
C SER A 209 1.83 -23.20 -9.40
N LYS A 210 2.07 -24.41 -9.95
CA LYS A 210 1.06 -25.45 -10.15
C LYS A 210 0.61 -26.15 -8.86
N ARG A 211 1.33 -25.95 -7.75
CA ARG A 211 0.99 -26.51 -6.43
C ARG A 211 -0.21 -25.85 -5.77
N TRP A 212 -0.60 -24.66 -6.24
CA TRP A 212 -1.64 -23.83 -5.67
C TRP A 212 -2.90 -23.82 -6.50
N ALA A 213 -4.05 -23.95 -5.85
CA ALA A 213 -5.33 -23.54 -6.42
C ALA A 213 -5.36 -22.00 -6.45
N LYS A 214 -5.62 -21.42 -7.61
CA LYS A 214 -5.46 -20.00 -7.88
C LYS A 214 -6.78 -19.34 -8.22
N PHE A 215 -7.04 -18.19 -7.60
CA PHE A 215 -8.22 -17.38 -7.83
C PHE A 215 -7.84 -15.93 -8.07
N GLN A 216 -8.62 -15.30 -8.93
CA GLN A 216 -8.51 -13.87 -9.22
C GLN A 216 -9.88 -13.25 -8.96
N LEU A 217 -9.94 -12.30 -8.03
CA LEU A 217 -11.14 -11.52 -7.76
C LEU A 217 -11.10 -10.21 -8.55
N ASN A 218 -11.78 -10.20 -9.68
CA ASN A 218 -11.89 -9.03 -10.55
C ASN A 218 -13.04 -8.13 -10.09
N SER A 219 -12.77 -6.83 -9.87
CA SER A 219 -13.80 -5.87 -9.46
C SER A 219 -14.85 -5.61 -10.53
N LEU A 220 -14.52 -5.80 -11.81
CA LEU A 220 -15.51 -5.71 -12.89
C LEU A 220 -16.61 -6.76 -12.77
N ASN A 221 -16.30 -7.93 -12.17
CA ASN A 221 -17.24 -9.03 -11.98
C ASN A 221 -18.04 -8.91 -10.67
N ALA A 222 -17.81 -7.89 -9.86
CA ALA A 222 -18.54 -7.72 -8.61
C ALA A 222 -20.05 -7.58 -8.89
N PRO A 223 -20.95 -8.29 -8.16
CA PRO A 223 -22.39 -8.15 -8.34
C PRO A 223 -22.87 -6.70 -8.28
N ASN A 224 -22.31 -5.87 -7.38
CA ASN A 224 -22.65 -4.45 -7.27
C ASN A 224 -22.31 -3.67 -8.54
N VAL A 225 -21.21 -4.04 -9.21
CA VAL A 225 -20.75 -3.39 -10.45
C VAL A 225 -21.58 -3.87 -11.64
N VAL A 226 -21.73 -5.18 -11.79
CA VAL A 226 -22.48 -5.79 -12.91
C VAL A 226 -23.94 -5.34 -12.93
N HIS A 227 -24.59 -5.30 -11.77
CA HIS A 227 -25.99 -4.91 -11.66
C HIS A 227 -26.22 -3.44 -11.35
N LYS A 228 -25.14 -2.64 -11.18
CA LYS A 228 -25.20 -1.21 -10.83
C LYS A 228 -26.05 -0.92 -9.58
N LYS A 229 -26.00 -1.84 -8.60
CA LYS A 229 -26.81 -1.79 -7.34
C LYS A 229 -26.01 -2.36 -6.18
N ASP A 230 -26.27 -1.91 -4.97
CA ASP A 230 -25.71 -2.47 -3.74
C ASP A 230 -26.42 -3.81 -3.42
N ILE A 231 -25.85 -4.92 -3.94
CA ILE A 231 -26.31 -6.29 -3.73
C ILE A 231 -25.56 -6.94 -2.56
N ILE A 232 -24.25 -6.74 -2.51
CA ILE A 232 -23.39 -7.24 -1.44
C ILE A 232 -22.79 -6.05 -0.71
N PRO A 233 -23.32 -5.71 0.48
CA PRO A 233 -22.85 -4.55 1.23
C PRO A 233 -21.35 -4.62 1.54
N GLY A 234 -20.66 -3.52 1.26
CA GLY A 234 -19.21 -3.39 1.49
C GLY A 234 -18.31 -3.94 0.38
N GLN A 235 -18.87 -4.53 -0.68
CA GLN A 235 -18.11 -4.75 -1.91
C GLN A 235 -17.98 -3.46 -2.72
N VAL A 236 -16.98 -3.45 -3.62
CA VAL A 236 -16.78 -2.37 -4.58
C VAL A 236 -18.06 -2.04 -5.33
N ASP A 237 -18.34 -0.76 -5.51
CA ASP A 237 -19.52 -0.27 -6.22
C ASP A 237 -19.22 0.16 -7.66
N TYR A 238 -20.28 0.31 -8.43
CA TYR A 238 -20.19 0.73 -9.84
C TYR A 238 -19.61 2.14 -10.01
N PRO A 239 -19.98 3.18 -9.22
CA PRO A 239 -19.41 4.52 -9.40
C PRO A 239 -17.90 4.56 -9.24
N TRP A 240 -17.35 3.83 -8.26
CA TRP A 240 -15.92 3.75 -8.05
C TRP A 240 -15.22 3.08 -9.25
N VAL A 241 -15.73 1.96 -9.74
CA VAL A 241 -15.14 1.27 -10.91
C VAL A 241 -15.21 2.16 -12.15
N LYS A 242 -16.33 2.83 -12.37
CA LYS A 242 -16.50 3.75 -13.50
C LYS A 242 -15.44 4.86 -13.48
N ASP A 243 -15.25 5.51 -12.32
CA ASP A 243 -14.21 6.53 -12.15
C ASP A 243 -12.81 5.97 -12.48
N LYS A 244 -12.52 4.71 -12.08
CA LYS A 244 -11.21 4.10 -12.36
C LYS A 244 -11.05 3.69 -13.83
N VAL A 245 -12.11 3.31 -14.52
CA VAL A 245 -12.08 3.11 -15.99
C VAL A 245 -11.76 4.42 -16.70
N GLU A 246 -12.39 5.51 -16.29
CA GLU A 246 -12.20 6.83 -16.91
C GLU A 246 -10.81 7.43 -16.62
N THR A 247 -10.22 7.13 -15.46
CA THR A 247 -8.96 7.74 -15.00
C THR A 247 -7.72 6.86 -15.20
N TRP A 248 -7.85 5.53 -15.13
CA TRP A 248 -6.71 4.60 -15.17
C TRP A 248 -6.65 3.76 -16.44
N CYS A 249 -7.55 3.97 -17.40
CA CYS A 249 -7.55 3.24 -18.65
C CYS A 249 -7.53 4.22 -19.85
N GLN A 250 -6.84 3.80 -20.88
CA GLN A 250 -6.85 4.49 -22.16
C GLN A 250 -7.99 3.93 -23.03
N GLN A 251 -8.90 4.79 -23.49
CA GLN A 251 -9.87 4.37 -24.50
C GLN A 251 -9.15 4.10 -25.82
N ILE A 252 -9.44 2.96 -26.44
CA ILE A 252 -8.83 2.50 -27.69
C ILE A 252 -9.90 2.20 -28.74
N PRO A 253 -9.58 2.28 -30.04
CA PRO A 253 -10.44 1.73 -31.09
C PRO A 253 -10.55 0.19 -30.97
N GLU A 254 -11.67 -0.37 -31.41
CA GLU A 254 -11.87 -1.83 -31.47
C GLU A 254 -10.78 -2.54 -32.27
N SER A 255 -10.27 -1.90 -33.36
CA SER A 255 -9.17 -2.43 -34.18
C SER A 255 -7.86 -2.67 -33.40
N ASP A 256 -7.67 -1.95 -32.31
CA ASP A 256 -6.45 -1.98 -31.48
C ASP A 256 -6.58 -2.89 -30.27
N PHE A 257 -7.73 -3.55 -30.12
CA PHE A 257 -8.01 -4.47 -29.01
C PHE A 257 -7.04 -5.65 -29.00
N LYS A 258 -6.41 -5.88 -27.84
CA LYS A 258 -5.48 -6.98 -27.60
C LYS A 258 -5.75 -7.63 -26.24
N GLU A 259 -6.23 -8.86 -26.23
CA GLU A 259 -6.43 -9.62 -25.01
C GLU A 259 -5.12 -9.77 -24.20
N SER A 260 -3.97 -9.87 -24.91
CA SER A 260 -2.64 -9.90 -24.28
C SER A 260 -2.28 -8.63 -23.51
N GLU A 261 -2.94 -7.50 -23.80
CA GLU A 261 -2.81 -6.22 -23.10
C GLU A 261 -3.84 -6.06 -21.97
N ASP A 262 -4.62 -7.10 -21.67
CA ASP A 262 -5.75 -7.07 -20.75
C ASP A 262 -6.84 -6.07 -21.13
N ASP A 263 -6.90 -5.70 -22.44
CA ASP A 263 -7.93 -4.82 -22.96
C ASP A 263 -9.31 -5.41 -22.67
N PHE A 264 -10.27 -4.55 -22.37
CA PHE A 264 -11.62 -4.96 -22.02
C PHE A 264 -12.67 -4.01 -22.59
N GLU A 265 -13.88 -4.52 -22.73
CA GLU A 265 -15.05 -3.73 -23.10
C GLU A 265 -15.74 -3.20 -21.84
N TRP A 266 -16.11 -1.93 -21.83
CA TRP A 266 -16.89 -1.28 -20.79
C TRP A 266 -17.90 -0.32 -21.42
N GLU A 267 -19.18 -0.58 -21.20
CA GLU A 267 -20.29 0.24 -21.70
C GLU A 267 -20.24 0.53 -23.22
N GLY A 268 -19.85 -0.49 -24.01
CA GLY A 268 -19.79 -0.39 -25.46
C GLY A 268 -18.53 0.30 -26.01
N ASN A 269 -17.55 0.59 -25.17
CA ASN A 269 -16.24 1.11 -25.57
C ASN A 269 -15.13 0.18 -25.14
N PHE A 270 -14.00 0.21 -25.83
CA PHE A 270 -12.82 -0.59 -25.52
C PHE A 270 -11.77 0.22 -24.77
N TYR A 271 -11.16 -0.39 -23.77
CA TYR A 271 -10.19 0.26 -22.90
C TYR A 271 -8.96 -0.61 -22.70
N ARG A 272 -7.79 0.04 -22.63
CA ARG A 272 -6.52 -0.57 -22.23
C ARG A 272 -6.16 -0.11 -20.83
N PRO A 273 -6.02 -1.04 -19.87
CA PRO A 273 -5.70 -0.70 -18.49
C PRO A 273 -4.21 -0.38 -18.32
N ASN A 274 -3.90 0.59 -17.46
CA ASN A 274 -2.56 0.73 -16.90
C ASN A 274 -2.30 -0.31 -15.79
N ASP A 275 -1.08 -0.37 -15.26
CA ASP A 275 -0.73 -1.36 -14.24
C ASP A 275 -1.48 -1.12 -12.91
N LEU A 276 -1.83 0.12 -12.60
CA LEU A 276 -2.63 0.41 -11.41
C LEU A 276 -4.05 -0.18 -11.50
N PHE A 277 -4.69 -0.05 -12.67
CA PHE A 277 -5.98 -0.68 -12.92
C PHE A 277 -5.90 -2.20 -12.90
N ARG A 278 -4.84 -2.79 -13.46
CA ARG A 278 -4.59 -4.24 -13.39
C ARG A 278 -4.55 -4.72 -11.95
N MET A 279 -3.77 -4.05 -11.11
CA MET A 279 -3.60 -4.45 -9.71
C MET A 279 -4.86 -4.19 -8.87
N LYS A 280 -5.44 -3.00 -8.99
CA LYS A 280 -6.51 -2.54 -8.09
C LYS A 280 -7.90 -2.96 -8.53
N VAL A 281 -8.16 -3.09 -9.83
CA VAL A 281 -9.48 -3.43 -10.35
C VAL A 281 -9.53 -4.86 -10.86
N LEU A 282 -8.60 -5.24 -11.74
CA LEU A 282 -8.60 -6.58 -12.32
C LEU A 282 -8.08 -7.65 -11.36
N GLY A 283 -7.36 -7.31 -10.29
CA GLY A 283 -6.69 -8.29 -9.43
C GLY A 283 -5.59 -9.06 -10.17
N LYS A 284 -4.97 -8.43 -11.16
CA LYS A 284 -3.87 -8.98 -11.97
C LYS A 284 -2.54 -8.35 -11.57
N PHE A 285 -1.47 -9.11 -11.76
CA PHE A 285 -0.12 -8.57 -11.58
C PHE A 285 0.19 -7.50 -12.62
N PRO A 286 1.02 -6.51 -12.26
CA PRO A 286 1.49 -5.52 -13.22
C PRO A 286 2.25 -6.23 -14.35
N LYS A 287 2.16 -5.71 -15.56
CA LYS A 287 2.94 -6.21 -16.71
C LYS A 287 4.39 -5.79 -16.65
N VAL A 288 4.64 -4.72 -15.92
CA VAL A 288 5.97 -4.14 -15.83
C VAL A 288 6.94 -5.13 -15.20
N THR A 289 7.96 -5.36 -15.94
CA THR A 289 9.14 -6.17 -15.63
C THR A 289 10.03 -5.47 -14.59
N GLN A 290 11.16 -6.03 -14.28
CA GLN A 290 12.18 -5.64 -13.27
C GLN A 290 12.70 -4.19 -13.35
N ASP A 291 12.14 -3.35 -14.22
CA ASP A 291 12.55 -1.96 -14.48
C ASP A 291 11.65 -0.90 -13.81
N THR A 292 10.60 -1.28 -13.11
CA THR A 292 9.78 -0.32 -12.34
C THR A 292 10.55 0.20 -11.13
N LEU A 293 10.61 1.52 -11.02
CA LEU A 293 11.37 2.17 -9.97
C LEU A 293 10.71 1.98 -8.59
N ILE A 294 9.40 2.19 -8.49
CA ILE A 294 8.66 2.18 -7.22
C ILE A 294 7.51 1.17 -7.26
N PRO A 295 7.54 0.11 -6.43
CA PRO A 295 6.41 -0.77 -6.25
C PRO A 295 5.25 -0.07 -5.53
N LEU A 296 4.02 -0.29 -5.98
CA LEU A 296 2.82 0.29 -5.35
C LEU A 296 2.71 -0.04 -3.86
N SER A 297 3.16 -1.22 -3.44
CA SER A 297 3.15 -1.63 -2.03
C SER A 297 3.94 -0.69 -1.11
N TRP A 298 5.03 -0.09 -1.60
CA TRP A 298 5.81 0.86 -0.82
C TRP A 298 5.06 2.17 -0.59
N ILE A 299 4.35 2.64 -1.62
CA ILE A 299 3.50 3.82 -1.53
C ILE A 299 2.35 3.58 -0.55
N GLN A 300 1.71 2.42 -0.62
CA GLN A 300 0.62 2.05 0.29
C GLN A 300 1.08 2.03 1.74
N LEU A 301 2.25 1.45 2.01
CA LEU A 301 2.83 1.44 3.35
C LEU A 301 3.13 2.85 3.86
N ALA A 302 3.65 3.72 2.99
CA ALA A 302 3.89 5.13 3.31
C ALA A 302 2.56 5.89 3.57
N ASN A 303 1.50 5.60 2.82
CA ASN A 303 0.17 6.17 3.04
C ASN A 303 -0.45 5.71 4.38
N GLU A 304 -0.26 4.45 4.76
CA GLU A 304 -0.73 3.95 6.06
C GLU A 304 -0.03 4.67 7.22
N ARG A 305 1.28 4.83 7.15
CA ARG A 305 2.07 5.58 8.14
C ARG A 305 1.63 7.04 8.24
N TRP A 306 1.35 7.68 7.09
CA TRP A 306 0.84 9.05 7.04
C TRP A 306 -0.54 9.19 7.69
N LYS A 307 -1.47 8.29 7.38
CA LYS A 307 -2.79 8.23 8.03
C LYS A 307 -2.66 8.06 9.53
N GLU A 308 -1.74 7.21 9.97
CA GLU A 308 -1.49 6.98 11.39
C GLU A 308 -0.96 8.23 12.09
N PHE A 309 -0.01 8.92 11.47
CA PHE A 309 0.50 10.19 11.97
C PHE A 309 -0.62 11.23 12.08
N HIS A 310 -1.55 11.28 11.12
CA HIS A 310 -2.66 12.25 11.09
C HIS A 310 -3.84 11.91 12.00
N LYS A 311 -3.90 10.71 12.57
CA LYS A 311 -4.86 10.39 13.64
C LYS A 311 -4.54 11.07 14.97
N LYS A 312 -3.28 11.46 15.17
CA LYS A 312 -2.89 12.24 16.34
C LYS A 312 -3.58 13.61 16.31
N SER A 313 -3.83 14.17 17.48
CA SER A 313 -4.36 15.55 17.58
C SER A 313 -3.39 16.55 16.95
N SER A 314 -3.87 17.73 16.58
CA SER A 314 -3.03 18.76 15.95
C SER A 314 -1.85 19.18 16.82
N SER A 315 -1.99 19.14 18.15
CA SER A 315 -0.93 19.45 19.12
C SER A 315 0.14 18.34 19.23
N GLU A 316 -0.20 17.10 18.89
CA GLU A 316 0.73 15.96 18.91
C GLU A 316 1.43 15.72 17.58
N ARG A 317 0.95 16.37 16.50
CA ARG A 317 1.58 16.29 15.18
C ARG A 317 2.75 17.25 15.10
N ILE A 318 3.95 16.75 15.41
CA ILE A 318 5.17 17.54 15.36
C ILE A 318 5.85 17.29 14.01
N TYR A 319 5.92 18.32 13.18
CA TYR A 319 6.72 18.31 11.96
C TYR A 319 8.12 18.83 12.24
N SER A 320 9.10 18.32 11.51
CA SER A 320 10.45 18.88 11.55
C SER A 320 10.42 20.37 11.18
N SER A 321 11.24 21.16 11.86
CA SER A 321 11.44 22.57 11.54
C SER A 321 12.20 22.78 10.22
N GLU A 322 12.87 21.73 9.72
CA GLU A 322 13.50 21.70 8.41
C GLU A 322 12.49 21.34 7.35
N ALA A 323 12.38 22.15 6.31
CA ALA A 323 11.54 21.86 5.16
C ALA A 323 12.33 21.87 3.86
N ARG A 324 12.02 20.89 3.03
CA ARG A 324 12.48 20.80 1.66
C ARG A 324 11.28 20.98 0.74
N LEU A 325 11.23 22.10 0.03
CA LEU A 325 10.18 22.42 -0.92
C LEU A 325 10.70 22.09 -2.32
N GLY A 326 10.16 21.05 -2.93
CA GLY A 326 10.45 20.72 -4.32
C GLY A 326 9.40 21.36 -5.22
N ILE A 327 9.83 22.10 -6.23
CA ILE A 327 8.93 22.91 -7.08
C ILE A 327 9.11 22.52 -8.53
N ASP A 328 8.05 21.94 -9.10
CA ASP A 328 7.89 21.72 -10.53
C ASP A 328 6.93 22.77 -11.09
N VAL A 329 7.37 23.50 -12.12
CA VAL A 329 6.62 24.63 -12.68
C VAL A 329 6.11 24.28 -14.06
N ALA A 330 4.79 24.23 -14.21
CA ALA A 330 4.15 24.00 -15.49
C ALA A 330 4.34 25.17 -16.46
N GLY A 331 4.45 24.80 -17.73
CA GLY A 331 4.47 25.74 -18.84
C GLY A 331 3.06 26.17 -19.28
N MET A 332 3.00 26.68 -20.52
CA MET A 332 1.73 26.96 -21.20
C MET A 332 1.08 25.64 -21.66
N GLY A 333 0.24 25.04 -20.83
CA GLY A 333 -0.41 23.77 -21.13
C GLY A 333 -1.50 23.40 -20.14
N ARG A 334 -1.81 22.12 -20.08
CA ARG A 334 -2.80 21.55 -19.14
C ARG A 334 -2.16 21.08 -17.83
N ASP A 335 -0.83 21.08 -17.74
CA ASP A 335 -0.08 20.60 -16.59
C ASP A 335 -0.20 21.58 -15.41
N ASP A 336 -0.12 21.06 -14.19
CA ASP A 336 -0.18 21.84 -12.97
C ASP A 336 1.22 22.14 -12.44
N SER A 337 1.43 23.37 -11.94
CA SER A 337 2.59 23.63 -11.11
C SER A 337 2.39 23.00 -9.73
N VAL A 338 3.37 22.27 -9.24
CA VAL A 338 3.26 21.53 -7.96
C VAL A 338 4.39 21.91 -7.02
N ILE A 339 4.05 22.19 -5.76
CA ILE A 339 5.01 22.32 -4.66
C ILE A 339 4.84 21.17 -3.69
N CYS A 340 5.87 20.36 -3.49
CA CYS A 340 5.94 19.32 -2.48
C CYS A 340 6.58 19.87 -1.19
N ASP A 341 5.87 19.90 -0.06
CA ASP A 341 6.42 20.23 1.26
C ASP A 341 6.83 18.95 1.99
N ARG A 342 8.12 18.59 1.96
CA ARG A 342 8.68 17.46 2.68
C ARG A 342 9.41 17.90 3.96
N ARG A 343 9.04 17.24 5.06
CA ARG A 343 9.61 17.45 6.39
C ARG A 343 10.27 16.15 6.84
N GLU A 344 11.59 16.04 6.63
CA GLU A 344 12.36 14.85 6.96
C GLU A 344 11.79 13.59 6.29
N ASN A 345 11.06 12.75 7.02
CA ASN A 345 10.48 11.50 6.54
C ASN A 345 8.99 11.59 6.16
N ILE A 346 8.37 12.76 6.21
CA ILE A 346 6.96 12.97 5.87
C ILE A 346 6.79 14.01 4.76
N VAL A 347 6.02 13.68 3.74
CA VAL A 347 5.42 14.67 2.86
C VAL A 347 4.19 15.21 3.56
N LYS A 348 4.22 16.49 3.92
CA LYS A 348 3.10 17.15 4.58
C LYS A 348 1.94 17.29 3.61
N GLU A 349 2.20 17.83 2.42
CA GLU A 349 1.20 18.08 1.38
C GLU A 349 1.86 18.30 0.01
N PHE A 350 1.08 18.07 -1.06
CA PHE A 350 1.31 18.59 -2.40
C PHE A 350 0.38 19.76 -2.62
N ILE A 351 0.92 20.89 -3.05
CA ILE A 351 0.17 22.11 -3.33
C ILE A 351 0.15 22.29 -4.85
N ASN A 352 -1.00 22.05 -5.45
CA ASN A 352 -1.19 22.11 -6.89
C ASN A 352 -1.77 23.46 -7.30
N PHE A 353 -1.29 23.99 -8.42
CA PHE A 353 -1.76 25.23 -9.01
C PHE A 353 -2.04 25.02 -10.48
N ASN A 354 -3.29 25.11 -10.88
CA ASN A 354 -3.63 25.17 -12.28
C ASN A 354 -3.45 26.62 -12.77
N SER A 355 -2.65 26.78 -13.82
CA SER A 355 -2.36 28.10 -14.41
C SER A 355 -3.38 28.55 -15.46
N GLY A 356 -4.39 27.71 -15.76
CA GLY A 356 -5.38 28.00 -16.78
C GLY A 356 -4.81 28.18 -18.20
N GLY A 357 -3.65 27.56 -18.47
CA GLY A 357 -2.95 27.65 -19.75
C GLY A 357 -2.00 28.83 -19.90
N VAL A 358 -1.79 29.63 -18.85
CA VAL A 358 -0.81 30.73 -18.82
C VAL A 358 0.17 30.50 -17.70
N ALA A 359 1.46 30.38 -18.01
CA ALA A 359 2.51 30.25 -16.99
C ALA A 359 2.55 31.51 -16.10
N ASP A 360 2.14 31.35 -14.82
CA ASP A 360 2.13 32.45 -13.84
C ASP A 360 3.29 32.30 -12.84
N HIS A 361 4.49 32.61 -13.31
CA HIS A 361 5.70 32.56 -12.51
C HIS A 361 5.62 33.45 -11.26
N MET A 362 4.89 34.58 -11.35
CA MET A 362 4.75 35.52 -10.21
C MET A 362 3.90 34.94 -9.11
N LYS A 363 2.83 34.22 -9.46
CA LYS A 363 1.97 33.54 -8.50
C LYS A 363 2.71 32.42 -7.79
N VAL A 364 3.42 31.56 -8.54
CA VAL A 364 4.23 30.47 -7.98
C VAL A 364 5.33 31.04 -7.06
N ALA A 365 6.05 32.09 -7.49
CA ALA A 365 7.03 32.75 -6.67
C ALA A 365 6.41 33.34 -5.38
N GLY A 366 5.24 33.99 -5.48
CA GLY A 366 4.52 34.55 -4.33
C GLY A 366 4.12 33.51 -3.30
N ILE A 367 3.61 32.35 -3.74
CA ILE A 367 3.26 31.23 -2.87
C ILE A 367 4.51 30.64 -2.23
N THR A 368 5.57 30.43 -3.01
CA THR A 368 6.86 29.95 -2.49
C THR A 368 7.38 30.88 -1.39
N VAL A 369 7.32 32.19 -1.58
CA VAL A 369 7.68 33.20 -0.58
C VAL A 369 6.86 33.04 0.69
N ASN A 370 5.56 32.87 0.58
CA ASN A 370 4.69 32.69 1.75
C ASN A 370 5.01 31.43 2.53
N LEU A 371 5.30 30.31 1.85
CA LEU A 371 5.75 29.09 2.49
C LEU A 371 7.10 29.28 3.20
N LEU A 372 8.06 29.87 2.52
CA LEU A 372 9.40 30.14 3.08
C LEU A 372 9.34 31.03 4.33
N ARG A 373 8.41 31.98 4.39
CA ARG A 373 8.22 32.88 5.55
C ARG A 373 7.76 32.17 6.82
N ASN A 374 6.98 31.10 6.66
CA ASN A 374 6.32 30.41 7.78
C ASN A 374 7.10 29.20 8.27
N ILE A 375 8.28 28.93 7.71
CA ILE A 375 9.11 27.77 8.03
C ILE A 375 10.45 28.25 8.60
N GLN A 376 10.93 27.59 9.65
CA GLN A 376 12.13 28.02 10.35
C GLN A 376 13.42 27.77 9.55
N TYR A 377 13.55 26.59 8.94
CA TYR A 377 14.71 26.20 8.13
C TYR A 377 14.26 25.64 6.77
N PRO A 378 13.77 26.50 5.87
CA PRO A 378 13.29 26.04 4.57
C PRO A 378 14.40 26.03 3.52
N VAL A 379 14.30 25.12 2.56
CA VAL A 379 15.05 25.13 1.30
C VAL A 379 14.08 24.87 0.16
N ALA A 380 14.08 25.73 -0.85
CA ALA A 380 13.30 25.57 -2.06
C ALA A 380 14.20 25.12 -3.21
N MET A 381 13.94 23.95 -3.77
CA MET A 381 14.60 23.39 -4.95
C MET A 381 13.65 23.55 -6.13
N ILE A 382 14.06 24.33 -7.12
CA ILE A 382 13.21 24.71 -8.24
C ILE A 382 13.82 24.14 -9.52
N ASP A 383 13.02 23.40 -10.29
CA ASP A 383 13.46 23.03 -11.63
C ASP A 383 13.64 24.28 -12.49
N THR A 384 14.87 24.49 -12.91
CA THR A 384 15.21 25.65 -13.76
C THR A 384 15.47 25.25 -15.22
N ILE A 385 15.11 24.02 -15.59
CA ILE A 385 15.06 23.60 -16.98
C ILE A 385 13.63 23.91 -17.47
N GLY A 386 13.46 25.02 -18.19
CA GLY A 386 12.17 25.49 -18.63
C GLY A 386 11.57 26.60 -17.77
N GLU A 387 10.28 26.53 -17.48
CA GLU A 387 9.49 27.61 -16.88
C GLU A 387 9.91 27.97 -15.44
N GLY A 388 10.42 27.04 -14.68
CA GLY A 388 10.90 27.32 -13.33
C GLY A 388 12.08 28.28 -13.25
N ALA A 389 12.81 28.52 -14.35
CA ALA A 389 13.83 29.55 -14.43
C ALA A 389 13.26 30.95 -14.13
N GLY A 390 12.01 31.23 -14.57
CA GLY A 390 11.31 32.48 -14.28
C GLY A 390 11.00 32.64 -12.80
N VAL A 391 10.51 31.58 -12.15
CA VAL A 391 10.25 31.55 -10.70
C VAL A 391 11.53 31.75 -9.91
N TYR A 392 12.59 31.04 -10.27
CA TYR A 392 13.90 31.17 -9.63
C TYR A 392 14.48 32.57 -9.76
N SER A 393 14.43 33.15 -10.98
CA SER A 393 14.91 34.53 -11.22
C SER A 393 14.12 35.54 -10.39
N ARG A 394 12.80 35.38 -10.27
CA ARG A 394 11.97 36.26 -9.43
C ARG A 394 12.32 36.14 -7.95
N LEU A 395 12.58 34.96 -7.44
CA LEU A 395 13.03 34.76 -6.06
C LEU A 395 14.40 35.42 -5.83
N MET A 396 15.32 35.29 -6.79
CA MET A 396 16.63 35.94 -6.70
C MET A 396 16.53 37.47 -6.75
N GLU A 397 15.64 38.01 -7.59
CA GLU A 397 15.36 39.45 -7.65
C GLU A 397 14.85 39.97 -6.30
N LEU A 398 13.89 39.30 -5.70
CA LEU A 398 13.35 39.61 -4.39
C LEU A 398 14.45 39.56 -3.30
N LYS A 399 15.38 38.62 -3.40
CA LYS A 399 16.54 38.50 -2.53
C LYS A 399 17.44 39.75 -2.59
N PHE A 400 17.66 40.27 -3.77
CA PHE A 400 18.52 41.47 -3.96
C PHE A 400 17.79 42.77 -3.66
N ALA A 401 16.49 42.86 -3.87
CA ALA A 401 15.69 44.05 -3.66
C ALA A 401 15.38 44.35 -2.18
N GLY A 402 15.41 43.34 -1.30
CA GLY A 402 14.98 43.46 0.10
C GLY A 402 16.14 43.46 1.09
N LYS A 403 16.67 44.60 1.48
CA LYS A 403 17.88 44.73 2.30
C LYS A 403 17.90 43.92 3.59
N GLU A 404 16.94 44.03 4.49
CA GLU A 404 16.95 43.32 5.78
C GLU A 404 15.84 42.27 5.90
N SER A 405 14.71 42.48 5.24
CA SER A 405 13.57 41.56 5.27
C SER A 405 13.87 40.22 4.61
N VAL A 406 14.72 40.20 3.60
CA VAL A 406 15.07 39.01 2.82
C VAL A 406 15.95 38.05 3.61
N LYS A 407 16.94 38.55 4.38
CA LYS A 407 17.75 37.72 5.29
C LYS A 407 16.91 37.00 6.33
N LYS A 408 15.80 37.60 6.72
CA LYS A 408 14.89 37.08 7.73
C LYS A 408 13.98 35.99 7.20
N PHE A 409 13.82 35.83 5.86
CA PHE A 409 12.84 34.99 5.24
C PHE A 409 13.39 33.79 4.44
N GLY A 410 14.68 33.51 4.51
CA GLY A 410 15.24 32.28 3.95
C GLY A 410 15.41 32.22 2.43
N TYR A 411 15.28 33.32 1.68
CA TYR A 411 15.51 33.36 0.23
C TYR A 411 16.94 32.95 -0.18
N GLU A 412 17.89 33.00 0.74
CA GLU A 412 19.25 32.50 0.53
C GLU A 412 19.29 30.99 0.27
N GLN A 413 18.16 30.32 0.45
CA GLN A 413 18.02 28.87 0.34
C GLN A 413 17.22 28.44 -0.89
N ALA A 414 16.95 29.33 -1.85
CA ALA A 414 16.40 28.93 -3.15
C ALA A 414 17.54 28.39 -4.03
N ILE A 415 17.33 27.19 -4.57
CA ILE A 415 18.33 26.44 -5.31
C ILE A 415 17.79 26.14 -6.71
N SER A 416 18.62 26.42 -7.71
CA SER A 416 18.38 25.99 -9.08
C SER A 416 18.69 24.50 -9.21
N ALA A 417 17.67 23.68 -9.35
CA ALA A 417 17.80 22.25 -9.61
C ALA A 417 17.85 22.01 -11.13
N LYS A 418 18.91 21.41 -11.61
CA LYS A 418 19.10 21.07 -13.02
C LYS A 418 19.26 19.55 -13.17
N ASN A 419 18.21 18.86 -13.49
CA ASN A 419 18.15 17.42 -13.62
C ASN A 419 19.12 16.81 -14.64
N SER A 420 19.50 17.61 -15.66
CA SER A 420 20.45 17.18 -16.70
C SER A 420 21.92 17.18 -16.25
N ASN A 421 22.24 17.80 -15.12
CA ASN A 421 23.61 17.85 -14.63
C ASN A 421 24.16 16.43 -14.34
N ALA A 422 25.48 16.28 -14.39
CA ALA A 422 26.13 15.06 -13.93
C ALA A 422 25.84 14.81 -12.45
N ALA A 423 25.59 13.55 -12.08
CA ALA A 423 25.34 13.15 -10.70
C ALA A 423 26.65 13.09 -9.88
N LYS A 424 27.23 14.27 -9.60
CA LYS A 424 28.51 14.41 -8.89
C LYS A 424 28.42 15.54 -7.88
N ASP A 425 29.17 15.40 -6.79
CA ASP A 425 29.35 16.46 -5.82
C ASP A 425 30.29 17.59 -6.33
N GLU A 426 30.49 18.62 -5.52
CA GLU A 426 31.34 19.78 -5.84
C GLU A 426 32.83 19.39 -6.07
N MET A 427 33.26 18.22 -5.57
CA MET A 427 34.61 17.70 -5.75
C MET A 427 34.70 16.74 -6.95
N GLY A 428 33.62 16.55 -7.69
CA GLY A 428 33.56 15.66 -8.86
C GLY A 428 33.39 14.18 -8.51
N LYS A 429 33.14 13.82 -7.23
CA LYS A 429 32.85 12.45 -6.82
C LYS A 429 31.42 12.08 -7.20
N PRO A 430 31.19 10.93 -7.88
CA PRO A 430 29.85 10.48 -8.21
C PRO A 430 28.99 10.27 -6.96
N TYR A 431 27.71 10.69 -7.02
CA TYR A 431 26.72 10.27 -6.05
C TYR A 431 26.44 8.79 -6.20
N GLN A 432 26.21 8.13 -5.08
CA GLN A 432 25.88 6.71 -4.98
C GLN A 432 24.53 6.54 -4.27
N ASP A 433 23.91 5.39 -4.44
CA ASP A 433 22.75 4.96 -3.66
C ASP A 433 23.14 4.71 -2.19
N ILE A 434 22.16 4.40 -1.35
CA ILE A 434 22.39 4.17 0.09
C ILE A 434 23.32 2.97 0.36
N THR A 435 23.39 2.00 -0.56
CA THR A 435 24.28 0.83 -0.43
C THR A 435 25.71 1.12 -0.88
N GLY A 436 25.91 2.16 -1.66
CA GLY A 436 27.19 2.49 -2.31
C GLY A 436 27.52 1.64 -3.55
N GLU A 437 26.56 0.85 -4.03
CA GLU A 437 26.75 -0.06 -5.18
C GLU A 437 26.45 0.60 -6.53
N TYR A 438 25.48 1.51 -6.57
CA TYR A 438 25.02 2.09 -7.83
C TYR A 438 25.46 3.53 -8.00
N THR A 439 25.78 3.89 -9.23
CA THR A 439 26.05 5.25 -9.72
C THR A 439 25.02 5.64 -10.77
N PHE A 440 24.96 6.94 -11.12
CA PHE A 440 23.84 7.49 -11.87
C PHE A 440 24.30 8.28 -13.09
N ALA A 441 23.58 8.15 -14.17
CA ALA A 441 23.86 8.82 -15.43
C ALA A 441 23.78 10.36 -15.36
N ASN A 442 22.89 10.88 -14.51
CA ASN A 442 22.65 12.31 -14.28
C ASN A 442 21.91 12.53 -12.96
N MET A 443 21.72 13.82 -12.59
CA MET A 443 21.01 14.18 -11.37
C MET A 443 19.55 13.67 -11.36
N ARG A 444 18.86 13.63 -12.49
CA ARG A 444 17.51 13.05 -12.57
C ARG A 444 17.51 11.62 -12.06
N ALA A 445 18.41 10.78 -12.54
CA ALA A 445 18.50 9.38 -12.12
C ALA A 445 18.82 9.26 -10.62
N PHE A 446 19.73 10.07 -10.11
CA PHE A 446 20.07 10.10 -8.68
C PHE A 446 18.87 10.50 -7.82
N LEU A 447 18.15 11.56 -8.16
CA LEU A 447 17.01 12.06 -7.38
C LEU A 447 15.85 11.07 -7.34
N HIS A 448 15.51 10.49 -8.47
CA HIS A 448 14.48 9.45 -8.55
C HIS A 448 14.87 8.22 -7.71
N TRP A 449 16.14 7.82 -7.76
CA TRP A 449 16.62 6.70 -6.94
C TRP A 449 16.66 7.04 -5.45
N ALA A 450 16.98 8.27 -5.09
CA ALA A 450 16.92 8.71 -3.69
C ALA A 450 15.49 8.64 -3.11
N VAL A 451 14.45 8.92 -3.93
CA VAL A 451 13.05 8.67 -3.53
C VAL A 451 12.79 7.17 -3.38
N ARG A 452 13.32 6.34 -4.28
CA ARG A 452 13.24 4.88 -4.16
C ARG A 452 13.84 4.39 -2.85
N ASP A 453 15.05 4.83 -2.53
CA ASP A 453 15.73 4.46 -1.28
C ASP A 453 14.94 4.91 -0.05
N TRP A 454 14.35 6.10 -0.11
CA TRP A 454 13.53 6.64 0.96
C TRP A 454 12.21 5.88 1.17
N LEU A 455 11.58 5.41 0.09
CA LEU A 455 10.33 4.64 0.14
C LEU A 455 10.56 3.16 0.46
N ASN A 456 11.75 2.63 0.21
CA ASN A 456 12.06 1.22 0.43
C ASN A 456 11.93 0.87 1.92
N PRO A 457 11.01 -0.05 2.29
CA PRO A 457 10.82 -0.45 3.69
C PRO A 457 12.08 -1.03 4.35
N ASP A 458 12.93 -1.71 3.57
CA ASP A 458 14.15 -2.35 4.05
C ASP A 458 15.17 -1.32 4.56
N ASN A 459 15.13 -0.10 4.05
CA ASN A 459 16.00 1.00 4.48
C ASN A 459 15.54 1.68 5.77
N GLN A 460 14.38 1.29 6.34
CA GLN A 460 13.84 1.75 7.62
C GLN A 460 13.70 3.28 7.75
N MET A 461 13.64 4.01 6.66
CA MET A 461 13.49 5.47 6.66
C MET A 461 12.09 5.93 7.07
N ASN A 462 11.13 5.00 7.21
CA ASN A 462 9.77 5.25 7.67
C ASN A 462 9.06 6.36 6.90
N ALA A 463 9.20 6.35 5.59
CA ALA A 463 8.57 7.31 4.68
C ALA A 463 7.06 7.41 4.92
N MET A 464 6.53 8.63 4.90
CA MET A 464 5.12 8.94 5.05
C MET A 464 4.65 9.83 3.89
N LEU A 465 3.67 9.35 3.13
CA LEU A 465 3.08 10.04 1.98
C LEU A 465 1.57 10.24 2.17
N PRO A 466 1.02 11.41 1.85
CA PRO A 466 -0.43 11.57 1.81
C PRO A 466 -1.04 10.58 0.82
N PRO A 467 -2.23 10.02 1.13
CA PRO A 467 -2.96 9.21 0.16
C PRO A 467 -3.37 10.08 -1.03
N ASP A 468 -2.83 9.74 -2.20
CA ASP A 468 -3.07 10.46 -3.44
C ASP A 468 -2.94 9.47 -4.60
N ASP A 469 -4.05 9.22 -5.29
CA ASP A 469 -4.13 8.24 -6.37
C ASP A 469 -3.31 8.71 -7.60
N GLU A 470 -3.31 10.01 -7.87
CA GLU A 470 -2.55 10.60 -8.97
C GLU A 470 -1.04 10.47 -8.75
N PHE A 471 -0.56 10.75 -7.53
CA PHE A 471 0.83 10.50 -7.16
C PHE A 471 1.19 9.01 -7.27
N ALA A 472 0.30 8.12 -6.83
CA ALA A 472 0.55 6.68 -6.89
C ALA A 472 0.67 6.20 -8.34
N GLU A 473 -0.16 6.71 -9.24
CA GLU A 473 -0.08 6.44 -10.67
C GLU A 473 1.25 6.92 -11.26
N GLU A 474 1.63 8.17 -11.01
CA GLU A 474 2.89 8.74 -11.48
C GLU A 474 4.09 7.91 -11.01
N ALA A 475 4.17 7.62 -9.71
CA ALA A 475 5.31 6.94 -9.10
C ALA A 475 5.50 5.49 -9.58
N THR A 476 4.40 4.77 -9.85
CA THR A 476 4.45 3.36 -10.29
C THR A 476 4.78 3.19 -11.77
N GLU A 477 4.60 4.23 -12.56
CA GLU A 477 4.89 4.22 -14.00
C GLU A 477 6.34 4.56 -14.34
N ILE A 478 7.13 5.08 -13.39
CA ILE A 478 8.56 5.41 -13.62
C ILE A 478 9.38 4.14 -13.86
N LYS A 479 10.16 4.15 -14.95
CA LYS A 479 11.06 3.06 -15.33
C LYS A 479 12.52 3.47 -15.28
N TYR A 480 13.37 2.50 -14.99
CA TYR A 480 14.82 2.67 -15.03
C TYR A 480 15.50 1.56 -15.86
N SER A 481 16.71 1.81 -16.27
CA SER A 481 17.57 0.83 -16.92
C SER A 481 19.03 1.08 -16.56
N PHE A 482 19.91 0.18 -16.99
CA PHE A 482 21.35 0.32 -16.82
C PHE A 482 22.00 0.71 -18.14
N ARG A 483 22.92 1.67 -18.09
CA ARG A 483 23.84 1.93 -19.21
C ARG A 483 24.90 0.84 -19.30
N SER A 484 25.63 0.80 -20.41
CA SER A 484 26.73 -0.15 -20.63
C SER A 484 27.87 -0.03 -19.60
N ASN A 485 28.03 1.12 -18.97
CA ASN A 485 29.00 1.37 -17.90
C ASN A 485 28.47 1.03 -16.49
N GLY A 486 27.23 0.53 -16.37
CA GLY A 486 26.59 0.17 -15.10
C GLY A 486 25.83 1.31 -14.42
N ASP A 487 25.89 2.55 -14.92
CA ASP A 487 25.13 3.66 -14.35
C ASP A 487 23.61 3.47 -14.54
N ILE A 488 22.85 3.78 -13.51
CA ILE A 488 21.39 3.82 -13.59
C ILE A 488 20.95 5.05 -14.40
N ILE A 489 20.00 4.85 -15.28
CA ILE A 489 19.31 5.89 -16.03
C ILE A 489 17.81 5.73 -15.89
N ILE A 490 17.09 6.84 -15.68
CA ILE A 490 15.64 6.90 -15.74
C ILE A 490 15.20 7.15 -17.17
N GLU A 491 14.10 6.56 -17.57
CA GLU A 491 13.50 6.76 -18.88
C GLU A 491 13.29 8.25 -19.23
N PRO A 492 13.19 8.62 -20.51
CA PRO A 492 12.86 9.98 -20.92
C PRO A 492 11.50 10.44 -20.37
N LYS A 493 11.34 11.74 -20.08
CA LYS A 493 10.02 12.31 -19.74
C LYS A 493 9.12 12.31 -20.98
N ASP A 494 9.67 12.77 -22.10
CA ASP A 494 8.97 12.96 -23.38
C ASP A 494 9.36 11.90 -24.42
N GLY A 495 8.60 11.85 -25.53
CA GLY A 495 8.80 10.92 -26.64
C GLY A 495 7.87 9.72 -26.58
N LYS A 496 7.91 8.86 -27.63
CA LYS A 496 6.99 7.71 -27.75
C LYS A 496 7.12 6.69 -26.61
N ASP A 497 8.33 6.55 -26.08
CA ASP A 497 8.65 5.60 -24.99
C ASP A 497 8.79 6.32 -23.65
N GLY A 498 8.46 7.61 -23.57
CA GLY A 498 8.54 8.40 -22.36
C GLY A 498 7.34 8.21 -21.44
N ILE A 499 7.51 8.60 -20.16
CA ILE A 499 6.46 8.47 -19.16
C ILE A 499 5.21 9.29 -19.51
N VAL A 500 5.37 10.49 -20.08
CA VAL A 500 4.24 11.34 -20.48
C VAL A 500 3.35 10.66 -21.51
N ALA A 501 3.92 9.90 -22.45
CA ALA A 501 3.14 9.15 -23.43
C ALA A 501 2.28 8.04 -22.80
N ARG A 502 2.75 7.43 -21.69
CA ARG A 502 1.99 6.39 -20.97
C ARG A 502 0.97 6.98 -20.01
N LEU A 503 1.31 8.03 -19.28
CA LEU A 503 0.41 8.69 -18.35
C LEU A 503 -0.63 9.59 -19.01
N GLY A 504 -0.37 10.05 -20.25
CA GLY A 504 -1.17 11.08 -20.91
C GLY A 504 -1.01 12.49 -20.34
N ARG A 505 -0.15 12.69 -19.34
CA ARG A 505 0.17 13.95 -18.64
C ARG A 505 1.57 13.91 -18.04
N SER A 506 2.06 15.06 -17.60
CA SER A 506 3.33 15.17 -16.87
C SER A 506 3.20 14.57 -15.45
N PRO A 507 4.26 13.93 -14.90
CA PRO A 507 4.29 13.41 -13.54
C PRO A 507 4.70 14.50 -12.54
N ASP A 508 3.92 15.57 -12.44
CA ASP A 508 4.32 16.82 -11.76
C ASP A 508 4.46 16.65 -10.24
N LYS A 509 3.60 15.81 -9.62
CA LYS A 509 3.71 15.49 -8.19
C LYS A 509 4.96 14.66 -7.89
N TRP A 510 5.24 13.67 -8.73
CA TRP A 510 6.44 12.87 -8.60
C TRP A 510 7.71 13.70 -8.79
N ASP A 511 7.77 14.50 -9.85
CA ASP A 511 8.91 15.35 -10.14
C ASP A 511 9.14 16.35 -8.99
N SER A 512 8.09 17.00 -8.46
CA SER A 512 8.20 17.90 -7.32
C SER A 512 8.75 17.20 -6.07
N LEU A 513 8.36 15.95 -5.78
CA LEU A 513 8.93 15.19 -4.68
C LEU A 513 10.42 14.89 -4.91
N THR A 514 10.82 14.53 -6.14
CA THR A 514 12.24 14.21 -6.44
C THR A 514 13.15 15.39 -6.14
N TYR A 515 12.75 16.63 -6.45
CA TYR A 515 13.54 17.83 -6.16
C TYR A 515 13.81 18.01 -4.67
N THR A 516 12.93 17.52 -3.78
CA THR A 516 13.17 17.60 -2.33
C THR A 516 14.40 16.80 -1.87
N PHE A 517 14.93 15.89 -2.71
CA PHE A 517 16.14 15.10 -2.45
C PHE A 517 17.41 15.72 -3.00
N TRP A 518 17.34 16.93 -3.58
CA TRP A 518 18.53 17.62 -4.05
C TRP A 518 19.57 17.73 -2.93
N PRO A 519 20.84 17.35 -3.18
CA PRO A 519 21.88 17.29 -2.16
C PRO A 519 22.33 18.71 -1.76
N VAL A 520 21.73 19.23 -0.70
CA VAL A 520 22.05 20.53 -0.14
C VAL A 520 22.11 20.46 1.38
N LYS A 521 23.06 21.18 1.97
CA LYS A 521 23.12 21.35 3.42
C LYS A 521 22.26 22.52 3.84
N ILE A 522 21.26 22.27 4.69
CA ILE A 522 20.46 23.32 5.30
C ILE A 522 21.35 24.10 6.29
N LYS A 523 21.54 25.38 6.03
CA LYS A 523 22.30 26.26 6.95
C LYS A 523 21.43 26.58 8.15
N LYS A 524 21.70 25.95 9.29
CA LYS A 524 21.16 26.38 10.59
C LYS A 524 21.91 27.64 11.01
N SER A 525 21.22 28.78 11.09
CA SER A 525 21.87 29.99 11.62
C SER A 525 22.29 29.72 13.08
N HIS A 526 23.57 29.85 13.36
CA HIS A 526 24.08 29.82 14.72
C HIS A 526 23.71 31.14 15.45
N SER A 527 22.46 31.27 15.85
CA SER A 527 22.06 32.30 16.80
C SER A 527 21.00 31.71 17.75
N GLU A 528 21.51 30.96 18.68
CA GLU A 528 21.13 31.01 20.09
C GLU A 528 22.06 30.03 20.82
N LYS A 529 23.18 30.55 21.29
CA LYS A 529 23.85 29.97 22.45
C LYS A 529 22.80 30.04 23.57
N THR A 530 22.03 28.98 23.79
CA THR A 530 21.35 28.78 25.05
C THR A 530 22.41 28.90 26.14
N LYS A 531 22.38 30.00 26.88
CA LYS A 531 23.17 30.14 28.12
C LYS A 531 22.84 28.88 28.95
N PRO A 532 23.86 28.18 29.43
CA PRO A 532 23.58 27.05 30.33
C PRO A 532 22.81 27.63 31.51
N ILE A 533 21.63 27.07 31.78
CA ILE A 533 20.84 27.36 32.99
C ILE A 533 21.74 26.99 34.16
N SER A 534 22.17 28.00 34.90
CA SER A 534 22.97 27.81 36.12
C SER A 534 22.10 27.00 37.12
N LYS A 535 22.66 25.95 37.70
CA LYS A 535 22.04 25.10 38.72
C LYS A 535 21.73 25.78 40.05
N SER A 536 21.53 27.09 40.09
CA SER A 536 21.36 27.89 41.32
C SER A 536 19.94 28.42 41.54
N SER A 537 18.89 27.79 41.00
CA SER A 537 17.51 28.17 41.29
C SER A 537 16.57 26.99 41.57
N LEU A 538 17.07 25.91 42.15
CA LEU A 538 16.26 24.92 42.86
C LEU A 538 16.31 25.25 44.36
N GLY A 539 15.59 26.32 44.77
CA GLY A 539 15.21 26.53 46.16
C GLY A 539 14.08 25.61 46.54
N PHE A 540 14.33 24.78 47.52
CA PHE A 540 13.34 24.02 48.28
C PHE A 540 12.32 24.98 48.90
N TYR A 541 11.04 24.71 48.69
CA TYR A 541 9.99 24.60 49.70
C TYR A 541 8.85 23.76 49.11
#